data_cbe17cc5a0458e8dc7fe15c9f3104cc4
#
_entry.id   cbe17cc5a0458e8dc7fe15c9f3104cc4
#
_cell.length_a   1.000
_cell.length_b   1.000
_cell.length_c   1.000
_cell.angle_alpha   90.00
_cell.angle_beta   90.00
_cell.angle_gamma   90.00
#
_symmetry.space_group_name_H-M   'P 1'
#
loop_
_entity.id
_entity.type
_entity.pdbx_description
1 polymer ?
#
loop_
_entity_poly.entity_id
_entity_poly.type
_entity_poly.pdbx_seq_one_letter_code
_entity_poly.pdbx_strand_id
1 'polypeptide(L)'
;MRVEELTFDAQGLIPTVVQEADTGELLMVAWMDRPAVEKTLASGVTHFWSRSRGVPWRKGETSGHTQHVRAVYADCDADALLVQVHQEGVACHTGRRTCFFAALQEGGGKPGSPPPANMLERLERTIETRKANPRPDSYVAGLLAEGEAAICRKIGEEAAEVITAALGGEGDRRLIEEAADLWFHTLVLLGARSIPLREVVLELARRHAGRAGSDR
;
A
#
# COMPACT_ATOMS: atom_id res chain seq x y z
N MET A 1 3.55 16.75 -19.34
CA MET A 1 2.13 16.78 -19.81
C MET A 1 1.40 17.89 -19.07
N ARG A 2 0.50 18.61 -19.73
CA ARG A 2 -0.30 19.70 -19.17
C ARG A 2 -1.77 19.28 -19.12
N VAL A 3 -2.59 19.96 -18.32
CA VAL A 3 -4.04 19.64 -18.16
C VAL A 3 -4.80 19.77 -19.48
N GLU A 4 -4.35 20.65 -20.38
CA GLU A 4 -4.94 20.85 -21.71
C GLU A 4 -4.77 19.64 -22.64
N GLU A 5 -3.78 18.77 -22.34
CA GLU A 5 -3.47 17.57 -23.11
C GLU A 5 -4.30 16.35 -22.67
N LEU A 6 -5.10 16.48 -21.58
CA LEU A 6 -5.98 15.42 -21.09
C LEU A 6 -7.24 15.29 -21.95
N THR A 7 -7.65 14.05 -22.15
CA THR A 7 -8.87 13.67 -22.89
C THR A 7 -10.00 13.41 -21.88
N PHE A 8 -11.03 14.25 -21.91
CA PHE A 8 -12.22 14.08 -21.08
C PHE A 8 -13.34 13.42 -21.91
N ASP A 9 -14.21 12.66 -21.24
CA ASP A 9 -15.37 12.04 -21.87
C ASP A 9 -16.41 13.07 -22.37
N ALA A 10 -17.49 12.59 -22.99
CA ALA A 10 -18.57 13.44 -23.51
C ALA A 10 -19.28 14.27 -22.43
N GLN A 11 -19.14 13.91 -21.17
CA GLN A 11 -19.65 14.64 -20.01
C GLN A 11 -18.61 15.61 -19.44
N GLY A 12 -17.42 15.70 -20.01
CA GLY A 12 -16.32 16.52 -19.52
C GLY A 12 -15.64 15.92 -18.29
N LEU A 13 -15.70 14.60 -18.10
CA LEU A 13 -15.13 13.89 -16.95
C LEU A 13 -13.99 12.98 -17.37
N ILE A 14 -13.04 12.78 -16.45
CA ILE A 14 -11.93 11.81 -16.59
C ILE A 14 -11.96 10.86 -15.38
N PRO A 15 -11.93 9.54 -15.59
CA PRO A 15 -11.84 8.56 -14.52
C PRO A 15 -10.49 8.70 -13.82
N THR A 16 -10.52 8.59 -12.50
CA THR A 16 -9.37 8.83 -11.66
C THR A 16 -9.23 7.69 -10.64
N VAL A 17 -8.16 6.93 -10.78
CA VAL A 17 -7.73 5.90 -9.83
C VAL A 17 -6.94 6.59 -8.72
N VAL A 18 -7.28 6.32 -7.46
CA VAL A 18 -6.56 6.86 -6.30
C VAL A 18 -5.82 5.71 -5.61
N GLN A 19 -4.51 5.90 -5.44
CA GLN A 19 -3.59 4.92 -4.88
C GLN A 19 -2.84 5.52 -3.70
N GLU A 20 -2.64 4.73 -2.63
CA GLU A 20 -1.72 5.09 -1.56
C GLU A 20 -0.28 5.11 -2.09
N ALA A 21 0.41 6.22 -1.92
CA ALA A 21 1.74 6.43 -2.48
C ALA A 21 2.80 5.50 -1.87
N ASP A 22 2.70 5.25 -0.56
CA ASP A 22 3.71 4.48 0.18
C ASP A 22 3.54 2.96 0.02
N THR A 23 2.31 2.48 -0.23
CA THR A 23 1.99 1.04 -0.24
C THR A 23 1.53 0.50 -1.60
N GLY A 24 1.23 1.38 -2.55
CA GLY A 24 0.60 0.99 -3.81
C GLY A 24 -0.84 0.47 -3.68
N GLU A 25 -1.45 0.55 -2.48
CA GLU A 25 -2.83 0.10 -2.26
C GLU A 25 -3.82 0.94 -3.07
N LEU A 26 -4.69 0.29 -3.85
CA LEU A 26 -5.80 0.97 -4.51
C LEU A 26 -6.85 1.38 -3.49
N LEU A 27 -7.12 2.68 -3.39
CA LEU A 27 -8.01 3.24 -2.38
C LEU A 27 -9.43 3.39 -2.91
N MET A 28 -9.58 4.03 -4.07
CA MET A 28 -10.89 4.29 -4.67
C MET A 28 -10.75 4.67 -6.15
N VAL A 29 -11.88 4.69 -6.86
CA VAL A 29 -12.02 5.34 -8.16
C VAL A 29 -13.09 6.43 -8.04
N ALA A 30 -12.83 7.56 -8.66
CA ALA A 30 -13.77 8.67 -8.77
C ALA A 30 -13.61 9.34 -10.13
N TRP A 31 -14.32 10.45 -10.36
CA TRP A 31 -14.24 11.23 -11.58
C TRP A 31 -13.83 12.66 -11.24
N MET A 32 -13.05 13.24 -12.15
CA MET A 32 -12.71 14.66 -12.10
C MET A 32 -13.23 15.36 -13.36
N ASP A 33 -13.75 16.56 -13.22
CA ASP A 33 -13.85 17.52 -14.31
C ASP A 33 -12.53 18.33 -14.39
N ARG A 34 -12.35 19.13 -15.44
CA ARG A 34 -11.14 19.95 -15.60
C ARG A 34 -10.87 20.84 -14.38
N PRO A 35 -11.87 21.58 -13.81
CA PRO A 35 -11.66 22.36 -12.60
C PRO A 35 -11.22 21.53 -11.37
N ALA A 36 -11.70 20.28 -11.24
CA ALA A 36 -11.28 19.40 -10.14
C ALA A 36 -9.81 18.96 -10.29
N VAL A 37 -9.36 18.67 -11.52
CA VAL A 37 -7.94 18.38 -11.78
C VAL A 37 -7.07 19.59 -11.43
N GLU A 38 -7.42 20.77 -11.92
CA GLU A 38 -6.68 22.02 -11.67
C GLU A 38 -6.60 22.34 -10.16
N LYS A 39 -7.73 22.22 -9.44
CA LYS A 39 -7.78 22.42 -7.98
C LYS A 39 -6.94 21.37 -7.23
N THR A 40 -6.96 20.12 -7.67
CA THR A 40 -6.17 19.05 -7.08
C THR A 40 -4.68 19.36 -7.20
N LEU A 41 -4.22 19.76 -8.38
CA LEU A 41 -2.83 20.14 -8.62
C LEU A 41 -2.40 21.40 -7.85
N ALA A 42 -3.28 22.40 -7.76
CA ALA A 42 -2.99 23.66 -7.09
C ALA A 42 -2.99 23.55 -5.57
N SER A 43 -3.92 22.77 -5.00
CA SER A 43 -4.09 22.67 -3.54
C SER A 43 -3.30 21.53 -2.90
N GLY A 44 -2.85 20.55 -3.69
CA GLY A 44 -2.23 19.32 -3.17
C GLY A 44 -3.21 18.38 -2.43
N VAL A 45 -4.53 18.62 -2.54
CA VAL A 45 -5.59 17.78 -1.96
C VAL A 45 -6.56 17.38 -3.04
N THR A 46 -7.04 16.12 -3.03
CA THR A 46 -7.91 15.61 -4.10
C THR A 46 -9.28 16.28 -4.12
N HIS A 47 -9.68 16.73 -5.30
CA HIS A 47 -10.99 17.24 -5.65
C HIS A 47 -11.59 16.37 -6.75
N PHE A 48 -12.90 16.13 -6.69
CA PHE A 48 -13.60 15.24 -7.58
C PHE A 48 -14.91 15.84 -8.06
N TRP A 49 -15.50 15.21 -9.06
CA TRP A 49 -16.87 15.45 -9.52
C TRP A 49 -17.79 14.31 -9.10
N SER A 50 -18.88 14.62 -8.44
CA SER A 50 -19.90 13.64 -8.08
C SER A 50 -20.89 13.47 -9.26
N ARG A 51 -20.80 12.34 -9.98
CA ARG A 51 -21.70 12.04 -11.11
C ARG A 51 -23.18 11.97 -10.70
N SER A 52 -23.46 11.44 -9.51
CA SER A 52 -24.85 11.29 -9.03
C SER A 52 -25.47 12.59 -8.54
N ARG A 53 -24.66 13.51 -8.02
CA ARG A 53 -25.14 14.81 -7.49
C ARG A 53 -24.94 15.98 -8.46
N GLY A 54 -24.10 15.82 -9.48
CA GLY A 54 -23.75 16.87 -10.42
C GLY A 54 -22.98 18.05 -9.80
N VAL A 55 -22.17 17.79 -8.77
CA VAL A 55 -21.42 18.83 -8.04
C VAL A 55 -19.98 18.43 -7.76
N PRO A 56 -19.05 19.40 -7.70
CA PRO A 56 -17.70 19.16 -7.23
C PRO A 56 -17.70 18.85 -5.72
N TRP A 57 -16.70 18.10 -5.26
CA TRP A 57 -16.47 17.83 -3.84
C TRP A 57 -14.99 17.60 -3.56
N ARG A 58 -14.55 17.93 -2.36
CA ARG A 58 -13.19 17.67 -1.88
C ARG A 58 -13.19 16.45 -0.98
N LYS A 59 -12.23 15.55 -1.16
CA LYS A 59 -12.09 14.40 -0.27
C LYS A 59 -11.78 14.86 1.16
N GLY A 60 -12.55 14.34 2.11
CA GLY A 60 -12.42 14.71 3.52
C GLY A 60 -13.15 15.98 3.94
N GLU A 61 -13.87 16.65 3.05
CA GLU A 61 -14.60 17.90 3.35
C GLU A 61 -15.55 17.78 4.54
N THR A 62 -16.24 16.63 4.65
CA THR A 62 -17.18 16.36 5.74
C THR A 62 -16.62 15.41 6.79
N SER A 63 -15.84 14.41 6.36
CA SER A 63 -15.37 13.32 7.24
C SER A 63 -14.02 13.60 7.90
N GLY A 64 -13.26 14.59 7.45
CA GLY A 64 -11.88 14.81 7.86
C GLY A 64 -10.86 13.82 7.27
N HIS A 65 -11.31 12.79 6.53
CA HIS A 65 -10.44 11.79 5.91
C HIS A 65 -9.91 12.31 4.58
N THR A 66 -8.79 13.03 4.61
CA THR A 66 -8.20 13.75 3.48
C THR A 66 -7.24 12.90 2.66
N GLN A 67 -6.94 13.36 1.44
CA GLN A 67 -5.97 12.74 0.54
C GLN A 67 -4.96 13.81 0.09
N HIS A 68 -3.72 13.71 0.57
CA HIS A 68 -2.64 14.61 0.21
C HIS A 68 -1.90 14.07 -1.01
N VAL A 69 -1.92 14.81 -2.10
CA VAL A 69 -1.35 14.39 -3.38
C VAL A 69 0.18 14.32 -3.30
N ARG A 70 0.74 13.22 -3.79
CA ARG A 70 2.18 12.99 -3.97
C ARG A 70 2.59 13.08 -5.43
N ALA A 71 1.79 12.46 -6.31
CA ALA A 71 2.01 12.48 -7.75
C ALA A 71 0.69 12.31 -8.49
N VAL A 72 0.64 12.81 -9.73
CA VAL A 72 -0.47 12.61 -10.66
C VAL A 72 0.12 12.17 -11.99
N TYR A 73 -0.40 11.09 -12.53
CA TYR A 73 -0.02 10.53 -13.83
C TYR A 73 -1.26 10.42 -14.72
N ALA A 74 -1.10 10.69 -15.99
CA ALA A 74 -2.05 10.28 -17.01
C ALA A 74 -1.60 8.94 -17.61
N ASP A 75 -2.54 8.17 -18.11
CA ASP A 75 -2.23 6.96 -18.87
C ASP A 75 -1.73 7.28 -20.30
N CYS A 76 -1.58 6.24 -21.15
CA CYS A 76 -0.89 6.36 -22.45
C CYS A 76 -1.63 7.20 -23.48
N ASP A 77 -2.95 7.32 -23.40
CA ASP A 77 -3.83 8.11 -24.28
C ASP A 77 -4.51 9.28 -23.56
N ALA A 78 -4.08 9.52 -22.31
CA ALA A 78 -4.46 10.66 -21.48
C ALA A 78 -5.97 10.72 -21.17
N ASP A 79 -6.67 9.60 -21.15
CA ASP A 79 -8.10 9.50 -20.85
C ASP A 79 -8.41 8.95 -19.44
N ALA A 80 -7.37 8.59 -18.65
CA ALA A 80 -7.48 8.20 -17.25
C ALA A 80 -6.35 8.81 -16.42
N LEU A 81 -6.61 9.03 -15.12
CA LEU A 81 -5.63 9.54 -14.17
C LEU A 81 -5.33 8.51 -13.07
N LEU A 82 -4.06 8.40 -12.71
CA LEU A 82 -3.59 7.81 -11.46
C LEU A 82 -3.14 8.94 -10.52
N VAL A 83 -3.81 9.08 -9.39
CA VAL A 83 -3.43 10.04 -8.34
C VAL A 83 -2.86 9.26 -7.15
N GLN A 84 -1.56 9.41 -6.92
CA GLN A 84 -0.91 8.87 -5.75
C GLN A 84 -1.02 9.85 -4.58
N VAL A 85 -1.49 9.36 -3.44
CA VAL A 85 -1.81 10.19 -2.27
C VAL A 85 -1.26 9.58 -0.99
N HIS A 86 -1.06 10.42 0.01
CA HIS A 86 -1.04 9.99 1.40
C HIS A 86 -2.46 10.12 1.96
N GLN A 87 -3.08 8.99 2.33
CA GLN A 87 -4.44 8.93 2.84
C GLN A 87 -4.47 9.09 4.36
N GLU A 88 -5.03 10.17 4.85
CA GLU A 88 -5.38 10.31 6.27
C GLU A 88 -6.72 9.65 6.57
N GLY A 89 -6.75 8.77 7.58
CA GLY A 89 -7.93 8.00 7.93
C GLY A 89 -8.31 6.97 6.88
N VAL A 90 -9.61 6.88 6.54
CA VAL A 90 -10.16 5.87 5.62
C VAL A 90 -10.67 6.47 4.32
N ALA A 91 -10.47 5.76 3.20
CA ALA A 91 -10.94 6.26 1.90
C ALA A 91 -12.44 6.02 1.70
N CYS A 92 -12.98 4.90 2.18
CA CYS A 92 -14.37 4.52 1.96
C CYS A 92 -15.33 5.18 2.99
N HIS A 93 -16.51 5.61 2.52
CA HIS A 93 -17.58 6.15 3.37
C HIS A 93 -18.17 5.11 4.35
N THR A 94 -17.92 3.81 4.12
CA THR A 94 -18.33 2.72 5.02
C THR A 94 -17.38 2.52 6.20
N GLY A 95 -16.36 3.39 6.37
CA GLY A 95 -15.35 3.25 7.42
C GLY A 95 -14.23 2.26 7.09
N ARG A 96 -14.13 1.78 5.85
CA ARG A 96 -13.06 0.88 5.40
C ARG A 96 -11.93 1.68 4.74
N ARG A 97 -10.70 1.17 4.86
CA ARG A 97 -9.53 1.86 4.30
C ARG A 97 -9.62 2.02 2.78
N THR A 98 -10.07 1.01 2.07
CA THR A 98 -10.26 1.02 0.61
C THR A 98 -11.72 0.77 0.25
N CYS A 99 -12.13 1.22 -0.94
CA CYS A 99 -13.44 0.89 -1.53
C CYS A 99 -13.48 -0.54 -2.13
N PHE A 100 -12.33 -1.17 -2.31
CA PHE A 100 -12.20 -2.50 -2.95
C PHE A 100 -12.09 -3.60 -1.88
N PHE A 101 -13.21 -3.96 -1.26
CA PHE A 101 -13.26 -4.95 -0.19
C PHE A 101 -14.26 -6.10 -0.44
N ALA A 102 -15.07 -6.01 -1.50
CA ALA A 102 -16.02 -7.05 -1.87
C ALA A 102 -15.50 -7.80 -3.11
N ALA A 103 -15.18 -9.08 -2.95
CA ALA A 103 -14.78 -9.94 -4.08
C ALA A 103 -16.01 -10.37 -4.86
N LEU A 104 -16.00 -10.22 -6.18
CA LEU A 104 -16.97 -10.79 -7.10
C LEU A 104 -16.66 -12.26 -7.43
N GLN A 105 -15.37 -12.60 -7.44
CA GLN A 105 -14.87 -13.96 -7.60
C GLN A 105 -13.68 -14.14 -6.66
N GLU A 106 -13.71 -15.24 -5.88
CA GLU A 106 -12.65 -15.50 -4.91
C GLU A 106 -11.49 -16.26 -5.57
N GLY A 107 -10.30 -15.65 -5.56
CA GLY A 107 -9.04 -16.29 -5.92
C GLY A 107 -8.28 -16.73 -4.66
N GLY A 108 -8.87 -17.64 -3.84
CA GLY A 108 -8.17 -18.30 -2.73
C GLY A 108 -8.10 -17.54 -1.39
N GLY A 109 -8.76 -16.39 -1.24
CA GLY A 109 -8.85 -15.65 0.04
C GLY A 109 -10.21 -15.84 0.73
N LYS A 110 -10.27 -15.61 2.06
CA LYS A 110 -11.55 -15.56 2.77
C LYS A 110 -12.37 -14.35 2.30
N PRO A 111 -13.72 -14.47 2.20
CA PRO A 111 -14.59 -13.35 1.85
C PRO A 111 -14.30 -12.12 2.72
N GLY A 112 -14.13 -10.94 2.08
CA GLY A 112 -13.82 -9.71 2.78
C GLY A 112 -12.36 -9.53 3.20
N SER A 113 -11.47 -10.44 2.85
CA SER A 113 -10.03 -10.23 2.94
C SER A 113 -9.56 -9.29 1.82
N PRO A 114 -8.74 -8.29 2.12
CA PRO A 114 -8.17 -7.44 1.07
C PRO A 114 -7.23 -8.25 0.19
N PRO A 115 -6.96 -7.76 -1.05
CA PRO A 115 -6.00 -8.39 -1.93
C PRO A 115 -4.66 -8.64 -1.23
N PRO A 116 -4.02 -9.83 -1.41
CA PRO A 116 -2.75 -10.14 -0.76
C PRO A 116 -1.57 -9.31 -1.24
N ALA A 117 -1.72 -8.57 -2.36
CA ALA A 117 -0.66 -7.82 -3.00
C ALA A 117 0.06 -6.80 -2.08
N ASN A 118 -0.60 -6.33 -1.02
CA ASN A 118 -0.05 -5.32 -0.10
C ASN A 118 0.12 -5.88 1.33
N MET A 119 0.38 -7.17 1.46
CA MET A 119 0.42 -7.80 2.78
C MET A 119 1.62 -7.33 3.62
N LEU A 120 2.80 -7.14 3.00
CA LEU A 120 4.00 -6.69 3.72
C LEU A 120 3.82 -5.28 4.30
N GLU A 121 3.27 -4.35 3.51
CA GLU A 121 2.96 -2.98 3.96
C GLU A 121 1.88 -2.95 5.04
N ARG A 122 0.93 -3.89 4.99
CA ARG A 122 -0.08 -4.04 6.04
C ARG A 122 0.51 -4.58 7.33
N LEU A 123 1.45 -5.52 7.24
CA LEU A 123 2.19 -6.02 8.39
C LEU A 123 3.05 -4.90 9.00
N GLU A 124 3.76 -4.11 8.18
CA GLU A 124 4.50 -2.95 8.63
C GLU A 124 3.62 -2.00 9.45
N ARG A 125 2.49 -1.55 8.91
CA ARG A 125 1.53 -0.68 9.65
C ARG A 125 1.02 -1.32 10.95
N THR A 126 0.82 -2.63 10.94
CA THR A 126 0.40 -3.35 12.14
C THR A 126 1.50 -3.33 13.19
N ILE A 127 2.74 -3.55 12.80
CA ILE A 127 3.92 -3.52 13.68
C ILE A 127 4.08 -2.11 14.26
N GLU A 128 4.01 -1.05 13.44
CA GLU A 128 4.07 0.34 13.90
C GLU A 128 2.95 0.66 14.89
N THR A 129 1.72 0.22 14.60
CA THR A 129 0.58 0.40 15.50
C THR A 129 0.81 -0.30 16.84
N ARG A 130 1.37 -1.52 16.84
CA ARG A 130 1.69 -2.26 18.07
C ARG A 130 2.85 -1.67 18.85
N LYS A 131 3.81 -1.04 18.14
CA LYS A 131 4.92 -0.29 18.76
C LYS A 131 4.40 0.98 19.44
N ALA A 132 3.52 1.74 18.77
CA ALA A 132 2.95 2.96 19.33
C ALA A 132 1.92 2.71 20.44
N ASN A 133 1.13 1.64 20.32
CA ASN A 133 0.06 1.25 21.24
C ASN A 133 0.19 -0.25 21.59
N PRO A 134 1.10 -0.62 22.49
CA PRO A 134 1.31 -2.02 22.88
C PRO A 134 0.06 -2.64 23.51
N ARG A 135 -0.26 -3.87 23.09
CA ARG A 135 -1.36 -4.66 23.65
C ARG A 135 -0.79 -5.90 24.32
N PRO A 136 -1.26 -6.25 25.54
CA PRO A 136 -0.72 -7.39 26.28
C PRO A 136 -0.85 -8.75 25.57
N ASP A 137 -1.87 -8.89 24.72
CA ASP A 137 -2.17 -10.09 23.93
C ASP A 137 -1.48 -10.13 22.58
N SER A 138 -0.60 -9.16 22.27
CA SER A 138 0.08 -9.04 20.97
C SER A 138 1.47 -9.66 20.99
N TYR A 139 1.68 -10.69 20.18
CA TYR A 139 3.00 -11.29 19.96
C TYR A 139 4.05 -10.25 19.53
N VAL A 140 3.70 -9.36 18.59
CA VAL A 140 4.58 -8.27 18.12
C VAL A 140 4.98 -7.35 19.27
N ALA A 141 4.02 -6.95 20.12
CA ALA A 141 4.31 -6.07 21.25
C ALA A 141 5.25 -6.76 22.27
N GLY A 142 5.03 -8.04 22.54
CA GLY A 142 5.91 -8.84 23.38
C GLY A 142 7.34 -8.90 22.83
N LEU A 143 7.48 -9.25 21.55
CA LEU A 143 8.79 -9.36 20.90
C LEU A 143 9.54 -8.02 20.84
N LEU A 144 8.83 -6.91 20.59
CA LEU A 144 9.41 -5.57 20.66
C LEU A 144 9.87 -5.21 22.07
N ALA A 145 9.14 -5.63 23.10
CA ALA A 145 9.51 -5.39 24.51
C ALA A 145 10.73 -6.21 24.95
N GLU A 146 10.90 -7.43 24.40
CA GLU A 146 12.11 -8.25 24.63
C GLU A 146 13.36 -7.65 23.97
N GLY A 147 13.20 -6.80 22.96
CA GLY A 147 14.26 -6.06 22.30
C GLY A 147 14.91 -6.75 21.11
N GLU A 148 15.81 -6.04 20.45
CA GLU A 148 16.43 -6.45 19.17
C GLU A 148 17.13 -7.80 19.23
N ALA A 149 17.76 -8.15 20.35
CA ALA A 149 18.45 -9.43 20.48
C ALA A 149 17.50 -10.63 20.36
N ALA A 150 16.29 -10.51 20.92
CA ALA A 150 15.25 -11.53 20.81
C ALA A 150 14.74 -11.64 19.35
N ILE A 151 14.51 -10.49 18.70
CA ILE A 151 14.09 -10.45 17.30
C ILE A 151 15.15 -11.08 16.39
N CYS A 152 16.44 -10.73 16.58
CA CYS A 152 17.53 -11.28 15.78
C CYS A 152 17.70 -12.80 16.00
N ARG A 153 17.48 -13.30 17.22
CA ARG A 153 17.46 -14.74 17.48
C ARG A 153 16.37 -15.43 16.66
N LYS A 154 15.14 -14.88 16.63
CA LYS A 154 14.04 -15.42 15.81
C LYS A 154 14.40 -15.42 14.32
N ILE A 155 14.97 -14.35 13.79
CA ILE A 155 15.42 -14.31 12.38
C ILE A 155 16.43 -15.44 12.11
N GLY A 156 17.36 -15.71 13.04
CA GLY A 156 18.33 -16.80 12.90
C GLY A 156 17.68 -18.19 12.92
N GLU A 157 16.70 -18.40 13.79
CA GLU A 157 15.91 -19.63 13.87
C GLU A 157 15.17 -19.88 12.55
N GLU A 158 14.36 -18.90 12.08
CA GLU A 158 13.58 -19.02 10.84
C GLU A 158 14.48 -19.18 9.59
N ALA A 159 15.62 -18.50 9.55
CA ALA A 159 16.58 -18.67 8.45
C ALA A 159 17.13 -20.11 8.39
N ALA A 160 17.41 -20.73 9.54
CA ALA A 160 17.83 -22.11 9.61
C ALA A 160 16.70 -23.07 9.19
N GLU A 161 15.44 -22.78 9.57
CA GLU A 161 14.29 -23.59 9.20
C GLU A 161 13.99 -23.52 7.70
N VAL A 162 14.11 -22.35 7.07
CA VAL A 162 14.06 -22.20 5.59
C VAL A 162 15.09 -23.11 4.91
N ILE A 163 16.33 -23.11 5.39
CA ILE A 163 17.39 -23.96 4.83
C ILE A 163 17.07 -25.47 5.03
N THR A 164 16.58 -25.82 6.20
CA THR A 164 16.23 -27.22 6.53
C THR A 164 15.04 -27.67 5.66
N ALA A 165 14.00 -26.87 5.53
CA ALA A 165 12.85 -27.18 4.69
C ALA A 165 13.25 -27.37 3.22
N ALA A 166 14.13 -26.47 2.71
CA ALA A 166 14.61 -26.55 1.33
C ALA A 166 15.49 -27.79 1.05
N LEU A 167 16.39 -28.14 1.95
CA LEU A 167 17.34 -29.23 1.77
C LEU A 167 16.82 -30.57 2.30
N GLY A 168 15.94 -30.55 3.29
CA GLY A 168 15.38 -31.76 3.93
C GLY A 168 14.28 -32.44 3.15
N GLY A 169 13.80 -31.85 2.04
CA GLY A 169 12.73 -32.45 1.23
C GLY A 169 11.36 -32.41 1.91
N GLU A 170 11.12 -31.46 2.83
CA GLU A 170 9.88 -31.34 3.61
C GLU A 170 8.69 -30.80 2.79
N GLY A 171 8.94 -30.46 1.52
CA GLY A 171 7.95 -30.01 0.55
C GLY A 171 7.76 -28.49 0.56
N ASP A 172 7.22 -28.00 -0.57
CA ASP A 172 7.05 -26.56 -0.83
C ASP A 172 6.19 -25.84 0.23
N ARG A 173 5.24 -26.53 0.81
CA ARG A 173 4.35 -25.96 1.82
C ARG A 173 5.14 -25.53 3.06
N ARG A 174 6.03 -26.39 3.56
CA ARG A 174 6.88 -26.07 4.72
C ARG A 174 7.83 -24.92 4.40
N LEU A 175 8.48 -24.97 3.24
CA LEU A 175 9.35 -23.87 2.79
C LEU A 175 8.63 -22.53 2.72
N ILE A 176 7.38 -22.49 2.25
CA ILE A 176 6.56 -21.27 2.21
C ILE A 176 6.27 -20.76 3.62
N GLU A 177 5.94 -21.63 4.57
CA GLU A 177 5.66 -21.27 5.95
C GLU A 177 6.89 -20.63 6.61
N GLU A 178 8.06 -21.28 6.53
CA GLU A 178 9.29 -20.75 7.12
C GLU A 178 9.77 -19.44 6.45
N ALA A 179 9.64 -19.34 5.13
CA ALA A 179 9.95 -18.10 4.44
C ALA A 179 9.02 -16.94 4.89
N ALA A 180 7.75 -17.22 5.15
CA ALA A 180 6.82 -16.21 5.66
C ALA A 180 7.18 -15.74 7.07
N ASP A 181 7.60 -16.67 7.95
CA ASP A 181 8.03 -16.37 9.31
C ASP A 181 9.35 -15.58 9.33
N LEU A 182 10.30 -15.91 8.46
CA LEU A 182 11.53 -15.15 8.27
C LEU A 182 11.25 -13.71 7.84
N TRP A 183 10.36 -13.52 6.86
CA TRP A 183 9.96 -12.18 6.39
C TRP A 183 9.25 -11.40 7.49
N PHE A 184 8.35 -12.05 8.23
CA PHE A 184 7.64 -11.43 9.34
C PHE A 184 8.61 -10.91 10.42
N HIS A 185 9.54 -11.74 10.90
CA HIS A 185 10.51 -11.32 11.93
C HIS A 185 11.49 -10.25 11.41
N THR A 186 11.83 -10.29 10.11
CA THR A 186 12.62 -9.22 9.48
C THR A 186 11.86 -7.90 9.50
N LEU A 187 10.55 -7.89 9.19
CA LEU A 187 9.71 -6.68 9.28
C LEU A 187 9.61 -6.16 10.72
N VAL A 188 9.53 -7.04 11.72
CA VAL A 188 9.52 -6.63 13.14
C VAL A 188 10.84 -5.95 13.50
N LEU A 189 11.99 -6.44 13.01
CA LEU A 189 13.30 -5.80 13.23
C LEU A 189 13.35 -4.40 12.59
N LEU A 190 12.89 -4.28 11.34
CA LEU A 190 12.83 -2.98 10.66
C LEU A 190 11.95 -2.00 11.43
N GLY A 191 10.77 -2.44 11.89
CA GLY A 191 9.85 -1.64 12.71
C GLY A 191 10.46 -1.26 14.07
N ALA A 192 11.19 -2.15 14.73
CA ALA A 192 11.92 -1.85 15.97
C ALA A 192 12.88 -0.66 15.77
N ARG A 193 13.58 -0.64 14.64
CA ARG A 193 14.53 0.41 14.25
C ARG A 193 13.90 1.62 13.55
N SER A 194 12.59 1.63 13.36
CA SER A 194 11.89 2.68 12.59
C SER A 194 12.44 2.84 11.16
N ILE A 195 12.84 1.73 10.53
CA ILE A 195 13.26 1.68 9.12
C ILE A 195 12.05 1.28 8.29
N PRO A 196 11.54 2.14 7.40
CA PRO A 196 10.41 1.80 6.54
C PRO A 196 10.74 0.67 5.57
N LEU A 197 9.80 -0.24 5.32
CA LEU A 197 9.93 -1.32 4.33
C LEU A 197 10.34 -0.78 2.94
N ARG A 198 9.81 0.38 2.56
CA ARG A 198 10.15 1.05 1.30
C ARG A 198 11.64 1.24 1.08
N GLU A 199 12.44 1.45 2.13
CA GLU A 199 13.89 1.62 1.99
C GLU A 199 14.56 0.33 1.50
N VAL A 200 14.08 -0.84 1.97
CA VAL A 200 14.51 -2.15 1.47
C VAL A 200 14.11 -2.34 0.02
N VAL A 201 12.88 -1.98 -0.34
CA VAL A 201 12.36 -2.07 -1.72
C VAL A 201 13.16 -1.16 -2.67
N LEU A 202 13.47 0.07 -2.24
CA LEU A 202 14.30 1.01 -3.01
C LEU A 202 15.73 0.48 -3.22
N GLU A 203 16.32 -0.13 -2.20
CA GLU A 203 17.65 -0.73 -2.33
C GLU A 203 17.65 -1.92 -3.29
N LEU A 204 16.60 -2.76 -3.26
CA LEU A 204 16.43 -3.86 -4.23
C LEU A 204 16.28 -3.30 -5.65
N ALA A 205 15.47 -2.27 -5.85
CA ALA A 205 15.30 -1.61 -7.15
C ALA A 205 16.62 -1.02 -7.67
N ARG A 206 17.38 -0.35 -6.80
CA ARG A 206 18.71 0.19 -7.16
C ARG A 206 19.68 -0.90 -7.62
N ARG A 207 19.70 -2.05 -6.91
CA ARG A 207 20.56 -3.20 -7.29
C ARG A 207 20.12 -3.82 -8.61
N HIS A 208 18.82 -3.93 -8.83
CA HIS A 208 18.26 -4.46 -10.07
C HIS A 208 18.61 -3.57 -11.27
N ALA A 209 18.41 -2.25 -11.15
CA ALA A 209 18.75 -1.29 -12.21
C ALA A 209 20.26 -1.29 -12.54
N GLY A 210 21.13 -1.43 -11.53
CA GLY A 210 22.58 -1.53 -11.74
C GLY A 210 23.02 -2.79 -12.50
N ARG A 211 22.30 -3.92 -12.35
CA ARG A 211 22.58 -5.16 -13.09
C ARG A 211 22.10 -5.09 -14.54
N ALA A 212 20.95 -4.48 -14.80
CA ALA A 212 20.42 -4.31 -16.16
C ALA A 212 21.31 -3.42 -17.05
N GLY A 213 22.21 -2.61 -16.48
CA GLY A 213 23.20 -1.81 -17.20
C GLY A 213 24.50 -2.56 -17.55
N SER A 214 24.78 -3.72 -16.91
CA SER A 214 25.99 -4.51 -17.15
C SER A 214 25.81 -5.67 -18.16
N ASP A 215 24.58 -5.95 -18.57
CA ASP A 215 24.22 -6.98 -19.56
C ASP A 215 23.97 -6.41 -20.97
N ARG A 216 24.49 -5.20 -21.27
CA ARG A 216 24.46 -4.59 -22.63
C ARG A 216 25.83 -4.39 -23.19
#